data_e39db2219b0d4049b24acad156ae7ee6
#
_entry.id   e39db2219b0d4049b24acad156ae7ee6
#
_cell.length_a   1.000
_cell.length_b   1.000
_cell.length_c   1.000
_cell.angle_alpha   90.00
_cell.angle_beta   90.00
_cell.angle_gamma   90.00
#
_symmetry.space_group_name_H-M   'P 1'
#
loop_
_entity.id
_entity.type
_entity.pdbx_description
1 polymer ?
#
loop_
_entity_poly.entity_id
_entity_poly.type
_entity_poly.pdbx_seq_one_letter_code
_entity_poly.pdbx_strand_id
1 'polypeptide(L)'
;MRQNITGGSPYEPIIGFSRAVRVGNLVHLAGTGPVGADNEDAAGQTRRIFAIAEKALAEAGASFNDVVRTRMYLTHVEDWEAVGRVHGEFFTDVRPAATMVVVAKLLNPAWHVEIEMDAVVSDPPEPTDSGDNNIQMVVPPNRPQ
;
A
#
# COMPACT_ATOMS: atom_id res chain seq x y z
N MET A 1 11.89 -7.56 13.08
CA MET A 1 11.53 -6.40 13.91
C MET A 1 10.16 -5.90 13.47
N ARG A 2 9.32 -5.56 14.42
CA ARG A 2 7.98 -5.03 14.16
C ARG A 2 7.93 -3.54 14.48
N GLN A 3 7.36 -2.74 13.59
CA GLN A 3 7.11 -1.33 13.79
C GLN A 3 5.61 -1.06 13.62
N ASN A 4 4.99 -0.46 14.62
CA ASN A 4 3.60 -0.03 14.58
C ASN A 4 3.57 1.48 14.35
N ILE A 5 2.84 1.91 13.32
CA ILE A 5 2.68 3.32 12.94
C ILE A 5 1.33 3.80 13.47
N THR A 6 1.35 4.85 14.26
CA THR A 6 0.11 5.48 14.74
C THR A 6 -0.42 6.49 13.74
N GLY A 7 -1.75 6.55 13.59
CA GLY A 7 -2.44 7.62 12.88
C GLY A 7 -3.01 8.70 13.80
N GLY A 8 -2.81 8.54 15.11
CA GLY A 8 -3.35 9.47 16.12
C GLY A 8 -4.82 9.25 16.47
N SER A 9 -5.45 8.17 15.99
CA SER A 9 -6.83 7.87 16.35
C SER A 9 -6.94 7.47 17.82
N PRO A 10 -7.92 8.03 18.57
CA PRO A 10 -8.16 7.62 19.95
C PRO A 10 -8.67 6.18 20.07
N TYR A 11 -9.13 5.58 18.97
CA TYR A 11 -9.62 4.21 18.94
C TYR A 11 -8.49 3.18 18.81
N GLU A 12 -7.27 3.57 18.43
CA GLU A 12 -6.16 2.64 18.27
C GLU A 12 -5.91 1.82 19.55
N PRO A 13 -5.75 2.42 20.73
CA PRO A 13 -5.56 1.65 21.96
C PRO A 13 -6.83 0.93 22.45
N ILE A 14 -8.01 1.44 22.11
CA ILE A 14 -9.30 0.87 22.55
C ILE A 14 -9.62 -0.40 21.79
N ILE A 15 -9.48 -0.35 20.46
CA ILE A 15 -9.80 -1.46 19.56
C ILE A 15 -8.58 -2.38 19.37
N GLY A 16 -7.38 -1.85 19.51
CA GLY A 16 -6.15 -2.61 19.36
C GLY A 16 -5.67 -2.68 17.93
N PHE A 17 -5.57 -1.53 17.24
CA PHE A 17 -5.04 -1.47 15.88
C PHE A 17 -3.98 -0.37 15.73
N SER A 18 -3.27 -0.42 14.62
CA SER A 18 -2.32 0.60 14.18
C SER A 18 -2.72 1.11 12.79
N ARG A 19 -2.32 2.33 12.43
CA ARG A 19 -2.56 2.85 11.07
C ARG A 19 -1.80 2.03 10.02
N ALA A 20 -0.58 1.64 10.35
CA ALA A 20 0.20 0.73 9.54
C ALA A 20 1.10 -0.13 10.42
N VAL A 21 1.51 -1.27 9.90
CA VAL A 21 2.45 -2.17 10.54
C VAL A 21 3.51 -2.56 9.54
N ARG A 22 4.77 -2.47 9.93
CA ARG A 22 5.90 -3.00 9.17
C ARG A 22 6.51 -4.19 9.88
N VAL A 23 6.71 -5.29 9.16
CA VAL A 23 7.46 -6.46 9.60
C VAL A 23 8.43 -6.85 8.48
N GLY A 24 9.73 -6.77 8.76
CA GLY A 24 10.72 -6.98 7.71
C GLY A 24 10.53 -5.97 6.57
N ASN A 25 10.31 -6.47 5.35
CA ASN A 25 10.05 -5.66 4.17
C ASN A 25 8.57 -5.47 3.86
N LEU A 26 7.68 -6.07 4.65
CA LEU A 26 6.23 -5.98 4.46
C LEU A 26 5.66 -4.82 5.24
N VAL A 27 4.82 -4.02 4.58
CA VAL A 27 4.08 -2.93 5.20
C VAL A 27 2.59 -3.13 4.91
N HIS A 28 1.79 -3.15 5.96
CA HIS A 28 0.34 -3.21 5.86
C HIS A 28 -0.27 -1.90 6.33
N LEU A 29 -0.99 -1.23 5.47
CA LEU A 29 -1.80 -0.07 5.81
C LEU A 29 -3.21 -0.54 6.14
N ALA A 30 -3.68 -0.20 7.32
CA ALA A 30 -5.04 -0.49 7.75
C ALA A 30 -6.07 0.19 6.86
N GLY A 31 -7.29 -0.29 6.88
CA GLY A 31 -8.43 0.40 6.28
C GLY A 31 -8.45 1.85 6.73
N THR A 32 -8.37 2.77 5.78
CA THR A 32 -8.22 4.20 5.99
C THR A 32 -9.40 4.94 5.40
N GLY A 33 -10.12 5.64 6.26
CA GLY A 33 -11.22 6.53 5.87
C GLY A 33 -10.74 7.96 5.65
N PRO A 34 -11.55 8.78 4.97
CA PRO A 34 -11.22 10.16 4.63
C PRO A 34 -11.43 11.12 5.82
N VAL A 35 -10.73 10.90 6.92
CA VAL A 35 -10.85 11.71 8.13
C VAL A 35 -10.55 13.18 7.82
N GLY A 36 -11.49 14.05 8.18
CA GLY A 36 -11.41 15.49 7.92
C GLY A 36 -11.97 15.92 6.57
N ALA A 37 -12.52 14.99 5.76
CA ALA A 37 -13.07 15.26 4.44
C ALA A 37 -14.55 14.82 4.31
N ASP A 38 -15.32 14.85 5.39
CA ASP A 38 -16.71 14.38 5.42
C ASP A 38 -17.62 15.11 4.40
N ASN A 39 -17.32 16.35 4.08
CA ASN A 39 -18.10 17.18 3.14
C ASN A 39 -17.60 17.12 1.70
N GLU A 40 -16.54 16.37 1.45
CA GLU A 40 -15.99 16.18 0.11
C GLU A 40 -16.78 15.12 -0.68
N ASP A 41 -16.69 15.19 -2.01
CA ASP A 41 -17.19 14.12 -2.87
C ASP A 41 -16.27 12.89 -2.82
N ALA A 42 -16.63 11.83 -3.52
CA ALA A 42 -15.86 10.59 -3.51
C ALA A 42 -14.42 10.79 -3.99
N ALA A 43 -14.20 11.63 -5.00
CA ALA A 43 -12.85 11.94 -5.48
C ALA A 43 -12.03 12.68 -4.43
N GLY A 44 -12.59 13.71 -3.80
CA GLY A 44 -11.95 14.47 -2.73
C GLY A 44 -11.65 13.61 -1.51
N GLN A 45 -12.57 12.74 -1.14
CA GLN A 45 -12.37 11.77 -0.05
C GLN A 45 -11.24 10.79 -0.37
N THR A 46 -11.16 10.31 -1.59
CA THR A 46 -10.08 9.42 -2.03
C THR A 46 -8.72 10.10 -1.95
N ARG A 47 -8.61 11.35 -2.39
CA ARG A 47 -7.37 12.13 -2.26
C ARG A 47 -6.97 12.33 -0.80
N ARG A 48 -7.92 12.56 0.08
CA ARG A 48 -7.65 12.65 1.52
C ARG A 48 -7.10 11.34 2.08
N ILE A 49 -7.68 10.21 1.70
CA ILE A 49 -7.17 8.90 2.09
C ILE A 49 -5.73 8.72 1.64
N PHE A 50 -5.40 9.06 0.38
CA PHE A 50 -4.04 8.95 -0.13
C PHE A 50 -3.06 9.86 0.61
N ALA A 51 -3.46 11.04 1.05
CA ALA A 51 -2.62 11.90 1.87
C ALA A 51 -2.30 11.25 3.23
N ILE A 52 -3.29 10.64 3.87
CA ILE A 52 -3.09 9.91 5.13
C ILE A 52 -2.20 8.68 4.91
N ALA A 53 -2.46 7.93 3.84
CA ALA A 53 -1.68 6.74 3.47
C ALA A 53 -0.22 7.08 3.17
N GLU A 54 0.04 8.13 2.40
CA GLU A 54 1.39 8.57 2.06
C GLU A 54 2.22 8.86 3.31
N LYS A 55 1.64 9.59 4.27
CA LYS A 55 2.31 9.88 5.54
C LYS A 55 2.61 8.60 6.33
N ALA A 56 1.64 7.71 6.46
CA ALA A 56 1.81 6.47 7.21
C ALA A 56 2.86 5.55 6.56
N LEU A 57 2.82 5.42 5.23
CA LEU A 57 3.82 4.65 4.48
C LEU A 57 5.23 5.25 4.65
N ALA A 58 5.36 6.57 4.57
CA ALA A 58 6.65 7.26 4.77
C ALA A 58 7.23 7.01 6.16
N GLU A 59 6.41 7.05 7.20
CA GLU A 59 6.83 6.73 8.57
C GLU A 59 7.29 5.27 8.70
N ALA A 60 6.74 4.37 7.90
CA ALA A 60 7.17 2.98 7.81
C ALA A 60 8.38 2.77 6.88
N GLY A 61 8.90 3.81 6.26
CA GLY A 61 10.02 3.73 5.30
C GLY A 61 9.61 3.26 3.92
N ALA A 62 8.34 3.39 3.56
CA ALA A 62 7.79 3.00 2.26
C ALA A 62 7.24 4.21 1.49
N SER A 63 6.89 3.99 0.25
CA SER A 63 6.20 4.95 -0.60
C SER A 63 5.16 4.25 -1.46
N PHE A 64 4.39 5.01 -2.24
CA PHE A 64 3.44 4.40 -3.19
C PHE A 64 4.12 3.50 -4.23
N ASN A 65 5.39 3.74 -4.55
CA ASN A 65 6.15 2.89 -5.45
C ASN A 65 6.32 1.46 -4.93
N ASP A 66 6.21 1.27 -3.62
CA ASP A 66 6.34 -0.03 -2.96
C ASP A 66 5.02 -0.78 -2.85
N VAL A 67 3.90 -0.13 -3.16
CA VAL A 67 2.57 -0.71 -3.02
C VAL A 67 2.36 -1.81 -4.05
N VAL A 68 1.96 -2.99 -3.57
CA VAL A 68 1.70 -4.17 -4.40
C VAL A 68 0.21 -4.53 -4.45
N ARG A 69 -0.57 -4.03 -3.51
CA ARG A 69 -2.00 -4.29 -3.46
C ARG A 69 -2.76 -3.12 -2.85
N THR A 70 -3.92 -2.81 -3.47
CA THR A 70 -4.92 -1.89 -2.91
C THR A 70 -6.27 -2.57 -2.87
N ARG A 71 -7.07 -2.30 -1.82
CA ARG A 71 -8.46 -2.70 -1.73
C ARG A 71 -9.30 -1.47 -1.40
N MET A 72 -10.29 -1.22 -2.24
CA MET A 72 -11.16 -0.04 -2.17
C MET A 72 -12.58 -0.47 -1.89
N TYR A 73 -13.16 0.06 -0.83
CA TYR A 73 -14.51 -0.23 -0.37
C TYR A 73 -15.37 0.99 -0.60
N LEU A 74 -16.42 0.88 -1.41
CA LEU A 74 -17.34 1.96 -1.76
C LEU A 74 -18.71 1.73 -1.13
N THR A 75 -19.41 2.80 -0.82
CA THR A 75 -20.83 2.73 -0.39
C THR A 75 -21.82 2.88 -1.55
N HIS A 76 -21.38 3.41 -2.69
CA HIS A 76 -22.21 3.63 -3.88
C HIS A 76 -21.43 3.22 -5.13
N VAL A 77 -22.01 2.33 -5.93
CA VAL A 77 -21.36 1.85 -7.15
C VAL A 77 -21.07 2.98 -8.15
N GLU A 78 -21.89 4.03 -8.15
CA GLU A 78 -21.73 5.19 -9.05
C GLU A 78 -20.39 5.92 -8.84
N ASP A 79 -19.78 5.77 -7.68
CA ASP A 79 -18.52 6.43 -7.33
C ASP A 79 -17.28 5.71 -7.89
N TRP A 80 -17.45 4.54 -8.51
CA TRP A 80 -16.31 3.70 -8.90
C TRP A 80 -15.34 4.40 -9.85
N GLU A 81 -15.86 5.17 -10.80
CA GLU A 81 -15.02 5.85 -11.80
C GLU A 81 -14.25 7.01 -11.16
N ALA A 82 -14.92 7.82 -10.34
CA ALA A 82 -14.27 8.95 -9.63
C ALA A 82 -13.15 8.46 -8.71
N VAL A 83 -13.42 7.43 -7.93
CA VAL A 83 -12.41 6.80 -7.04
C VAL A 83 -11.30 6.15 -7.85
N GLY A 84 -11.65 5.41 -8.89
CA GLY A 84 -10.68 4.73 -9.76
C GLY A 84 -9.75 5.69 -10.49
N ARG A 85 -10.25 6.83 -10.95
CA ARG A 85 -9.41 7.85 -11.61
C ARG A 85 -8.42 8.49 -10.64
N VAL A 86 -8.81 8.78 -9.40
CA VAL A 86 -7.87 9.27 -8.38
C VAL A 86 -6.83 8.21 -8.07
N HIS A 87 -7.22 6.95 -7.92
CA HIS A 87 -6.28 5.84 -7.77
C HIS A 87 -5.27 5.81 -8.93
N GLY A 88 -5.74 6.01 -10.16
CA GLY A 88 -4.89 6.08 -11.35
C GLY A 88 -3.89 7.25 -11.30
N GLU A 89 -4.25 8.41 -10.76
CA GLU A 89 -3.33 9.54 -10.62
C GLU A 89 -2.06 9.16 -9.83
N PHE A 90 -2.20 8.29 -8.83
CA PHE A 90 -1.10 7.87 -7.97
C PHE A 90 -0.40 6.59 -8.45
N PHE A 91 -1.12 5.70 -9.15
CA PHE A 91 -0.67 4.35 -9.43
C PHE A 91 -0.54 3.98 -10.90
N THR A 92 -0.68 4.93 -11.83
CA THR A 92 -0.57 4.63 -13.28
C THR A 92 0.73 3.93 -13.66
N ASP A 93 1.84 4.28 -13.02
CA ASP A 93 3.14 3.68 -13.31
C ASP A 93 3.44 2.45 -12.44
N VAL A 94 2.96 2.44 -11.21
CA VAL A 94 3.19 1.34 -10.26
C VAL A 94 2.31 0.14 -10.55
N ARG A 95 1.04 0.36 -10.83
CA ARG A 95 0.02 -0.63 -11.18
C ARG A 95 -0.09 -1.79 -10.19
N PRO A 96 -0.40 -1.55 -8.92
CA PRO A 96 -0.61 -2.61 -7.95
C PRO A 96 -1.81 -3.48 -8.34
N ALA A 97 -1.84 -4.71 -7.83
CA ALA A 97 -3.07 -5.49 -7.86
C ALA A 97 -4.15 -4.73 -7.08
N ALA A 98 -5.30 -4.49 -7.67
CA ALA A 98 -6.34 -3.66 -7.08
C ALA A 98 -7.68 -4.38 -7.08
N THR A 99 -8.45 -4.17 -6.02
CA THR A 99 -9.82 -4.67 -5.89
C THR A 99 -10.71 -3.51 -5.45
N MET A 100 -11.86 -3.37 -6.07
CA MET A 100 -12.87 -2.39 -5.72
C MET A 100 -14.21 -3.10 -5.56
N VAL A 101 -14.83 -2.94 -4.41
CA VAL A 101 -16.13 -3.56 -4.08
C VAL A 101 -17.05 -2.55 -3.41
N VAL A 102 -18.34 -2.78 -3.54
CA VAL A 102 -19.36 -2.00 -2.84
C VAL A 102 -19.74 -2.74 -1.57
N VAL A 103 -19.76 -2.03 -0.47
CA VAL A 103 -20.16 -2.53 0.85
C VAL A 103 -21.47 -1.88 1.29
N ALA A 104 -22.15 -2.50 2.25
CA ALA A 104 -23.43 -2.00 2.74
C ALA A 104 -23.30 -0.62 3.37
N LYS A 105 -22.27 -0.40 4.19
CA LYS A 105 -21.99 0.85 4.90
C LYS A 105 -20.53 0.91 5.30
N LEU A 106 -20.05 2.14 5.54
CA LEU A 106 -18.83 2.39 6.29
C LEU A 106 -19.17 2.89 7.69
N LEU A 107 -18.21 2.90 8.60
CA LEU A 107 -18.49 3.26 10.01
C LEU A 107 -18.93 4.71 10.17
N ASN A 108 -18.38 5.62 9.35
CA ASN A 108 -18.87 7.00 9.28
C ASN A 108 -19.84 7.12 8.09
N PRO A 109 -21.10 7.51 8.31
CA PRO A 109 -22.09 7.59 7.24
C PRO A 109 -21.78 8.65 6.17
N ALA A 110 -20.91 9.61 6.47
CA ALA A 110 -20.45 10.61 5.50
C ALA A 110 -19.38 10.08 4.54
N TRP A 111 -18.80 8.93 4.81
CA TRP A 111 -17.73 8.37 3.99
C TRP A 111 -18.27 7.58 2.79
N HIS A 112 -17.74 7.88 1.61
CA HIS A 112 -18.05 7.19 0.36
C HIS A 112 -17.07 6.07 0.06
N VAL A 113 -15.88 6.10 0.68
CA VAL A 113 -14.77 5.22 0.34
C VAL A 113 -13.87 4.98 1.54
N GLU A 114 -13.32 3.78 1.62
CA GLU A 114 -12.26 3.38 2.53
C GLU A 114 -11.24 2.53 1.76
N ILE A 115 -9.95 2.69 2.03
CA ILE A 115 -8.90 2.01 1.28
C ILE A 115 -7.87 1.41 2.23
N GLU A 116 -7.43 0.20 1.92
CA GLU A 116 -6.29 -0.45 2.56
C GLU A 116 -5.22 -0.79 1.51
N MET A 117 -3.97 -0.90 1.94
CA MET A 117 -2.83 -1.16 1.05
C MET A 117 -1.84 -2.10 1.69
N ASP A 118 -1.17 -2.89 0.84
CA ASP A 118 0.00 -3.66 1.21
C ASP A 118 1.18 -3.20 0.36
N ALA A 119 2.34 -3.04 0.99
CA ALA A 119 3.56 -2.64 0.32
C ALA A 119 4.71 -3.60 0.66
N VAL A 120 5.64 -3.72 -0.26
CA VAL A 120 6.89 -4.46 -0.07
C VAL A 120 8.04 -3.51 -0.36
N VAL A 121 8.83 -3.22 0.67
CA VAL A 121 10.01 -2.36 0.55
C VAL A 121 11.16 -3.21 0.02
N SER A 122 11.72 -2.81 -1.12
CA SER A 122 12.91 -3.48 -1.64
C SER A 122 14.11 -3.16 -0.76
N ASP A 123 14.93 -4.16 -0.45
CA ASP A 123 16.24 -3.92 0.11
C ASP A 123 17.06 -3.10 -0.90
N PRO A 124 17.90 -2.16 -0.43
CA PRO A 124 18.85 -1.53 -1.33
C PRO A 124 19.67 -2.64 -1.98
N PRO A 125 20.00 -2.53 -3.31
CA PRO A 125 20.82 -3.54 -3.96
C PRO A 125 22.09 -3.73 -3.13
N GLU A 126 22.44 -4.99 -2.86
CA GLU A 126 23.71 -5.28 -2.21
C GLU A 126 24.84 -4.59 -2.99
N PRO A 127 25.82 -3.97 -2.28
CA PRO A 127 26.96 -3.42 -2.97
C PRO A 127 27.56 -4.55 -3.80
N THR A 128 27.60 -4.38 -5.11
CA THR A 128 28.28 -5.31 -6.00
C THR A 128 29.72 -5.33 -5.56
N ASP A 129 30.12 -6.42 -4.91
CA ASP A 129 31.52 -6.72 -4.70
C ASP A 129 32.13 -6.88 -6.09
N SER A 130 32.89 -5.87 -6.54
CA SER A 130 33.66 -5.92 -7.77
C SER A 130 34.88 -6.82 -7.64
N GLY A 131 34.80 -7.84 -6.80
CA GLY A 131 35.73 -8.94 -6.77
C GLY A 131 35.53 -9.81 -8.01
N ASP A 132 36.54 -9.84 -8.84
CA ASP A 132 36.66 -10.71 -10.01
C ASP A 132 36.27 -12.16 -9.66
N ASN A 133 35.01 -12.49 -9.74
CA ASN A 133 34.58 -13.89 -9.80
C ASN A 133 34.79 -14.39 -11.22
N ASN A 134 36.02 -14.74 -11.48
CA ASN A 134 36.38 -15.58 -12.60
C ASN A 134 35.70 -16.95 -12.41
N ILE A 135 34.44 -17.04 -12.81
CA ILE A 135 33.76 -18.34 -12.88
C ILE A 135 34.39 -19.08 -14.06
N GLN A 136 35.40 -19.87 -13.74
CA GLN A 136 35.86 -20.90 -14.68
C GLN A 136 34.70 -21.87 -14.89
N MET A 137 34.10 -21.83 -16.07
CA MET A 137 33.17 -22.87 -16.50
C MET A 137 33.94 -24.18 -16.56
N VAL A 138 33.69 -25.06 -15.60
CA VAL A 138 34.16 -26.46 -15.69
C VAL A 138 33.29 -27.15 -16.72
N VAL A 139 33.85 -27.35 -17.92
CA VAL A 139 33.23 -28.18 -18.97
C VAL A 139 33.34 -29.62 -18.50
N PRO A 140 32.23 -30.37 -18.37
CA PRO A 140 32.32 -31.78 -18.02
C PRO A 140 32.99 -32.56 -19.15
N PRO A 141 33.86 -33.55 -18.84
CA PRO A 141 34.53 -34.33 -19.86
C PRO A 141 33.50 -35.14 -20.67
N ASN A 142 33.69 -35.11 -22.00
CA ASN A 142 32.92 -35.95 -22.94
C ASN A 142 32.95 -37.40 -22.50
N ARG A 143 31.79 -38.02 -22.33
CA ARG A 143 31.69 -39.48 -22.24
C ARG A 143 31.89 -40.05 -23.62
N PRO A 144 32.84 -40.99 -23.82
CA PRO A 144 32.94 -41.74 -25.08
C PRO A 144 31.70 -42.64 -25.22
N GLN A 145 31.21 -42.77 -26.44
CA GLN A 145 30.11 -43.66 -26.84
C GLN A 145 30.51 -45.12 -26.64
#